data_95b981ada1bf6cba77aeddddba45b8c3
#
_entry.id   95b981ada1bf6cba77aeddddba45b8c3
#
_cell.length_a   1.000
_cell.length_b   1.000
_cell.length_c   1.000
_cell.angle_alpha   90.00
_cell.angle_beta   90.00
_cell.angle_gamma   90.00
#
_symmetry.space_group_name_H-M   'P 1'
#
loop_
_entity.id
_entity.type
_entity.pdbx_description
1 polymer ?
#
loop_
_entity_poly.entity_id
_entity_poly.type
_entity_poly.pdbx_seq_one_letter_code
_entity_poly.pdbx_strand_id
1 'polypeptide(L)'
;MRFNLDDYETVQERLARFLKDYPDARIITENLTTPQDRAVLTWVFKTTIYLSEADQANGLPKATGHAFEIDGQKGANLTSAMENAETSSLGRCLANFSYHGDKRVTRTEMEKVERGVTPSKRDFLAEALKLDSLDDLRGMWMDAKAGKASEDVLKKIQELADGKRDSGELSEGADGSIRTSGDETK
;
A
#
# COMPACT_ATOMS: atom_id res chain seq x y z
N MET A 1 -18.51 4.28 6.81
CA MET A 1 -18.24 4.49 8.25
C MET A 1 -16.98 5.32 8.36
N ARG A 2 -17.01 6.49 8.97
CA ARG A 2 -15.81 7.30 9.23
C ARG A 2 -15.18 6.74 10.50
N PHE A 3 -13.95 6.26 10.43
CA PHE A 3 -13.21 5.84 11.61
C PHE A 3 -12.77 7.10 12.38
N ASN A 4 -12.94 7.10 13.70
CA ASN A 4 -12.34 8.13 14.54
C ASN A 4 -10.94 7.65 14.94
N LEU A 5 -9.89 8.31 14.47
CA LEU A 5 -8.50 7.96 14.77
C LEU A 5 -8.16 8.14 16.25
N ASP A 6 -8.88 9.01 16.97
CA ASP A 6 -8.67 9.24 18.42
C ASP A 6 -9.12 8.05 19.27
N ASP A 7 -9.91 7.13 18.70
CA ASP A 7 -10.29 5.87 19.35
C ASP A 7 -9.16 4.82 19.35
N TYR A 8 -8.02 5.10 18.69
CA TYR A 8 -6.91 4.17 18.54
C TYR A 8 -5.66 4.64 19.28
N GLU A 9 -5.13 3.77 20.13
CA GLU A 9 -3.88 3.98 20.85
C GLU A 9 -2.70 4.10 19.88
N THR A 10 -1.80 5.07 20.12
CA THR A 10 -0.55 5.17 19.38
C THR A 10 0.44 4.08 19.81
N VAL A 11 1.44 3.80 18.97
CA VAL A 11 2.51 2.84 19.32
C VAL A 11 3.31 3.34 20.54
N GLN A 12 3.54 4.65 20.66
CA GLN A 12 4.26 5.25 21.78
C GLN A 12 3.51 5.10 23.10
N GLU A 13 2.21 5.34 23.13
CA GLU A 13 1.38 5.16 24.34
C GLU A 13 1.38 3.69 24.76
N ARG A 14 1.25 2.77 23.81
CA ARG A 14 1.31 1.33 24.04
C ARG A 14 2.66 0.90 24.57
N LEU A 15 3.75 1.41 24.01
CA LEU A 15 5.12 1.15 24.46
C LEU A 15 5.35 1.69 25.89
N ALA A 16 4.93 2.93 26.17
CA ALA A 16 5.09 3.53 27.50
C ALA A 16 4.37 2.71 28.57
N ARG A 17 3.16 2.26 28.29
CA ARG A 17 2.38 1.39 29.18
C ARG A 17 3.07 0.04 29.36
N PHE A 18 3.55 -0.57 28.27
CA PHE A 18 4.27 -1.84 28.32
C PHE A 18 5.53 -1.77 29.18
N LEU A 19 6.39 -0.77 28.99
CA LEU A 19 7.62 -0.62 29.77
C LEU A 19 7.37 -0.29 31.24
N LYS A 20 6.23 0.32 31.55
CA LYS A 20 5.81 0.52 32.97
C LYS A 20 5.49 -0.80 33.65
N ASP A 21 4.82 -1.72 32.93
CA ASP A 21 4.40 -3.01 33.50
C ASP A 21 5.52 -4.07 33.43
N TYR A 22 6.46 -3.90 32.48
CA TYR A 22 7.61 -4.81 32.27
C TYR A 22 8.92 -4.00 32.18
N PRO A 23 9.41 -3.42 33.31
CA PRO A 23 10.57 -2.52 33.31
C PRO A 23 11.88 -3.21 32.89
N ASP A 24 12.00 -4.53 33.06
CA ASP A 24 13.16 -5.32 32.68
C ASP A 24 13.10 -5.84 31.25
N ALA A 25 12.00 -5.55 30.53
CA ALA A 25 11.81 -6.02 29.17
C ALA A 25 12.87 -5.43 28.23
N ARG A 26 13.25 -6.23 27.24
CA ARG A 26 14.17 -5.87 26.19
C ARG A 26 13.45 -5.95 24.85
N ILE A 27 13.54 -4.85 24.10
CA ILE A 27 12.93 -4.71 22.78
C ILE A 27 14.06 -4.49 21.77
N ILE A 28 14.13 -5.36 20.78
CA ILE A 28 15.14 -5.28 19.72
C ILE A 28 14.41 -5.14 18.39
N THR A 29 14.74 -4.09 17.66
CA THR A 29 14.26 -3.90 16.28
C THR A 29 15.43 -4.08 15.32
N GLU A 30 15.24 -4.96 14.34
CA GLU A 30 16.23 -5.34 13.35
C GLU A 30 15.75 -4.89 11.96
N ASN A 31 16.64 -4.26 11.21
CA ASN A 31 16.41 -4.00 9.79
C ASN A 31 16.77 -5.27 9.00
N LEU A 32 15.76 -5.91 8.42
CA LEU A 32 15.89 -7.12 7.61
C LEU A 32 15.87 -6.83 6.10
N THR A 33 15.91 -5.56 5.71
CA THR A 33 15.86 -5.14 4.31
C THR A 33 17.01 -5.73 3.50
N THR A 34 16.70 -6.46 2.45
CA THR A 34 17.66 -7.01 1.51
C THR A 34 17.91 -6.06 0.33
N PRO A 35 18.98 -6.26 -0.47
CA PRO A 35 19.17 -5.52 -1.71
C PRO A 35 18.01 -5.69 -2.70
N GLN A 36 17.35 -6.85 -2.71
CA GLN A 36 16.18 -7.12 -3.53
C GLN A 36 14.97 -6.29 -3.08
N ASP A 37 14.75 -6.16 -1.76
CA ASP A 37 13.71 -5.27 -1.23
C ASP A 37 14.00 -3.82 -1.61
N ARG A 38 15.25 -3.37 -1.54
CA ARG A 38 15.63 -2.03 -1.95
C ARG A 38 15.47 -1.77 -3.45
N ALA A 39 15.59 -2.78 -4.28
CA ALA A 39 15.32 -2.65 -5.73
C ALA A 39 13.86 -2.29 -6.01
N VAL A 40 12.93 -2.65 -5.11
CA VAL A 40 11.50 -2.29 -5.16
C VAL A 40 11.13 -1.26 -4.08
N LEU A 41 12.11 -0.46 -3.63
CA LEU A 41 11.95 0.66 -2.68
C LEU A 41 11.33 0.26 -1.34
N THR A 42 11.49 -1.00 -0.94
CA THR A 42 10.87 -1.54 0.28
C THR A 42 11.84 -1.55 1.45
N TRP A 43 11.33 -1.25 2.64
CA TRP A 43 11.97 -1.41 3.93
C TRP A 43 11.27 -2.51 4.72
N VAL A 44 12.04 -3.43 5.31
CA VAL A 44 11.52 -4.57 6.09
C VAL A 44 12.15 -4.55 7.48
N PHE A 45 11.29 -4.54 8.51
CA PHE A 45 11.72 -4.54 9.91
C PHE A 45 11.06 -5.67 10.69
N LYS A 46 11.81 -6.16 11.70
CA LYS A 46 11.34 -7.11 12.68
C LYS A 46 11.63 -6.58 14.07
N THR A 47 10.64 -6.61 14.94
CA THR A 47 10.80 -6.34 16.36
C THR A 47 10.61 -7.62 17.16
N THR A 48 11.43 -7.78 18.19
CA THR A 48 11.40 -8.93 19.11
C THR A 48 11.35 -8.40 20.55
N ILE A 49 10.48 -8.98 21.37
CA ILE A 49 10.33 -8.67 22.80
C ILE A 49 10.82 -9.85 23.64
N TYR A 50 11.66 -9.57 24.62
CA TYR A 50 12.06 -10.44 25.72
C TYR A 50 11.62 -9.80 27.04
N LEU A 51 11.20 -10.58 28.04
CA LEU A 51 10.79 -10.01 29.33
C LEU A 51 11.95 -9.78 30.30
N SER A 52 13.14 -10.30 29.98
CA SER A 52 14.34 -10.12 30.80
C SER A 52 15.60 -10.28 29.94
N GLU A 53 16.74 -9.89 30.51
CA GLU A 53 18.07 -10.17 29.93
C GLU A 53 18.34 -11.66 29.81
N ALA A 54 17.90 -12.45 30.79
CA ALA A 54 18.02 -13.90 30.78
C ALA A 54 17.23 -14.53 29.63
N ASP A 55 15.99 -14.08 29.38
CA ASP A 55 15.22 -14.53 28.23
C ASP A 55 15.92 -14.21 26.90
N GLN A 56 16.52 -13.02 26.80
CA GLN A 56 17.29 -12.62 25.63
C GLN A 56 18.52 -13.50 25.43
N ALA A 57 19.32 -13.69 26.49
CA ALA A 57 20.53 -14.52 26.45
C ALA A 57 20.25 -15.98 26.06
N ASN A 58 19.09 -16.50 26.47
CA ASN A 58 18.65 -17.86 26.16
C ASN A 58 17.87 -17.97 24.84
N GLY A 59 17.70 -16.87 24.11
CA GLY A 59 16.96 -16.87 22.84
C GLY A 59 15.48 -17.23 22.98
N LEU A 60 14.84 -16.80 24.08
CA LEU A 60 13.45 -17.10 24.42
C LEU A 60 12.54 -15.87 24.23
N PRO A 61 12.25 -15.46 22.98
CA PRO A 61 11.39 -14.32 22.72
C PRO A 61 9.96 -14.62 23.16
N LYS A 62 9.27 -13.59 23.66
CA LYS A 62 7.85 -13.68 24.04
C LYS A 62 6.92 -13.27 22.90
N ALA A 63 7.39 -12.37 22.03
CA ALA A 63 6.65 -11.96 20.85
C ALA A 63 7.60 -11.46 19.76
N THR A 64 7.14 -11.53 18.53
CA THR A 64 7.77 -10.90 17.36
C THR A 64 6.72 -10.17 16.54
N GLY A 65 7.15 -9.11 15.84
CA GLY A 65 6.33 -8.36 14.90
C GLY A 65 7.14 -8.00 13.67
N HIS A 66 6.57 -8.18 12.48
CA HIS A 66 7.18 -7.79 11.21
C HIS A 66 6.35 -6.69 10.56
N ALA A 67 7.02 -5.76 9.90
CA ALA A 67 6.36 -4.75 9.06
C ALA A 67 7.24 -4.43 7.86
N PHE A 68 6.61 -3.94 6.81
CA PHE A 68 7.30 -3.35 5.67
C PHE A 68 6.61 -2.06 5.24
N GLU A 69 7.36 -1.16 4.62
CA GLU A 69 6.89 0.07 3.99
C GLU A 69 7.65 0.32 2.69
N ILE A 70 7.01 1.07 1.79
CA ILE A 70 7.56 1.38 0.46
C ILE A 70 7.81 2.88 0.37
N ASP A 71 9.03 3.28 -0.05
CA ASP A 71 9.40 4.67 -0.29
C ASP A 71 8.49 5.31 -1.36
N GLY A 72 8.26 6.61 -1.24
CA GLY A 72 7.57 7.40 -2.25
C GLY A 72 6.05 7.20 -2.29
N GLN A 73 5.49 6.38 -1.42
CA GLN A 73 4.03 6.31 -1.25
C GLN A 73 3.51 7.55 -0.52
N LYS A 74 2.20 7.82 -0.68
CA LYS A 74 1.56 9.03 -0.12
C LYS A 74 1.68 9.09 1.42
N GLY A 75 1.64 10.30 1.95
CA GLY A 75 1.67 10.55 3.39
C GLY A 75 3.07 10.40 3.96
N ALA A 76 3.20 9.84 5.15
CA ALA A 76 4.47 9.74 5.87
C ALA A 76 5.53 8.91 5.11
N ASN A 77 5.12 7.95 4.27
CA ASN A 77 6.06 7.14 3.48
C ASN A 77 6.71 7.92 2.32
N LEU A 78 6.32 9.17 2.08
CA LEU A 78 6.99 10.02 1.09
C LEU A 78 8.44 10.32 1.50
N THR A 79 8.70 10.46 2.82
CA THR A 79 10.01 10.83 3.37
C THR A 79 10.50 9.94 4.51
N SER A 80 9.62 9.13 5.12
CA SER A 80 9.88 8.42 6.37
C SER A 80 9.44 6.96 6.35
N ALA A 81 9.53 6.29 5.20
CA ALA A 81 9.09 4.90 5.07
C ALA A 81 9.87 3.95 5.99
N MET A 82 11.19 4.18 6.16
CA MET A 82 12.03 3.38 7.05
C MET A 82 11.55 3.48 8.50
N GLU A 83 11.37 4.69 9.02
CA GLU A 83 10.91 4.95 10.39
C GLU A 83 9.50 4.41 10.63
N ASN A 84 8.65 4.50 9.61
CA ASN A 84 7.30 3.94 9.66
C ASN A 84 7.31 2.41 9.70
N ALA A 85 8.21 1.75 8.97
CA ALA A 85 8.36 0.30 9.01
C ALA A 85 8.83 -0.17 10.40
N GLU A 86 9.81 0.53 10.97
CA GLU A 86 10.31 0.28 12.31
C GLU A 86 9.20 0.40 13.37
N THR A 87 8.52 1.56 13.41
CA THR A 87 7.41 1.82 14.34
C THR A 87 6.27 0.81 14.18
N SER A 88 5.95 0.44 12.96
CA SER A 88 4.89 -0.54 12.67
C SER A 88 5.27 -1.94 13.15
N SER A 89 6.54 -2.35 13.00
CA SER A 89 7.01 -3.64 13.50
C SER A 89 6.90 -3.72 15.02
N LEU A 90 7.24 -2.65 15.73
CA LEU A 90 7.09 -2.52 17.18
C LEU A 90 5.61 -2.61 17.60
N GLY A 91 4.73 -1.84 16.97
CA GLY A 91 3.30 -1.87 17.26
C GLY A 91 2.68 -3.25 17.10
N ARG A 92 3.07 -3.99 16.06
CA ARG A 92 2.64 -5.38 15.84
C ARG A 92 3.22 -6.35 16.86
N CYS A 93 4.48 -6.15 17.24
CA CYS A 93 5.12 -6.99 18.26
C CYS A 93 4.41 -6.86 19.62
N LEU A 94 4.10 -5.64 20.04
CA LEU A 94 3.33 -5.38 21.26
C LEU A 94 1.91 -6.00 21.17
N ALA A 95 1.24 -5.87 20.02
CA ALA A 95 -0.07 -6.49 19.82
C ALA A 95 -0.02 -8.02 19.85
N ASN A 96 1.03 -8.64 19.32
CA ASN A 96 1.24 -10.09 19.36
C ASN A 96 1.55 -10.60 20.78
N PHE A 97 2.15 -9.76 21.61
CA PHE A 97 2.30 -9.99 23.05
C PHE A 97 0.97 -9.84 23.81
N SER A 98 -0.14 -9.58 23.13
CA SER A 98 -1.45 -9.24 23.71
C SER A 98 -1.47 -7.91 24.44
N TYR A 99 -0.48 -7.05 24.20
CA TYR A 99 -0.38 -5.72 24.79
C TYR A 99 -0.99 -4.70 23.82
N HIS A 100 -2.30 -4.72 23.76
CA HIS A 100 -3.10 -3.81 22.97
C HIS A 100 -4.25 -3.26 23.83
N GLY A 101 -4.82 -2.10 23.48
CA GLY A 101 -6.03 -1.61 24.09
C GLY A 101 -7.26 -2.40 23.60
N ASP A 102 -8.44 -1.80 23.67
CA ASP A 102 -9.70 -2.43 23.21
C ASP A 102 -9.64 -2.82 21.72
N LYS A 103 -8.75 -2.20 20.95
CA LYS A 103 -8.53 -2.50 19.53
C LYS A 103 -7.10 -2.98 19.30
N ARG A 104 -6.96 -4.17 18.67
CA ARG A 104 -5.65 -4.74 18.34
C ARG A 104 -4.85 -3.87 17.36
N VAL A 105 -5.54 -3.19 16.47
CA VAL A 105 -4.96 -2.31 15.45
C VAL A 105 -4.51 -0.99 16.08
N THR A 106 -3.37 -0.47 15.68
CA THR A 106 -2.87 0.83 16.11
C THR A 106 -3.45 1.97 15.25
N ARG A 107 -3.35 3.22 15.76
CA ARG A 107 -3.70 4.43 14.99
C ARG A 107 -2.97 4.45 13.64
N THR A 108 -1.67 4.18 13.62
CA THR A 108 -0.84 4.17 12.40
C THR A 108 -1.33 3.15 11.39
N GLU A 109 -1.78 1.96 11.82
CA GLU A 109 -2.36 0.96 10.92
C GLU A 109 -3.71 1.39 10.36
N MET A 110 -4.53 2.08 11.17
CA MET A 110 -5.81 2.64 10.70
C MET A 110 -5.62 3.79 9.72
N GLU A 111 -4.62 4.65 9.92
CA GLU A 111 -4.24 5.70 8.96
C GLU A 111 -3.79 5.12 7.61
N LYS A 112 -3.15 3.94 7.60
CA LYS A 112 -2.83 3.22 6.37
C LYS A 112 -4.08 2.73 5.65
N VAL A 113 -5.06 2.20 6.38
CA VAL A 113 -6.35 1.77 5.82
C VAL A 113 -7.09 2.97 5.24
N GLU A 114 -7.15 4.09 5.95
CA GLU A 114 -7.77 5.32 5.46
C GLU A 114 -7.10 5.86 4.19
N ARG A 115 -5.75 5.81 4.14
CA ARG A 115 -4.96 6.17 2.95
C ARG A 115 -5.20 5.22 1.77
N GLY A 116 -5.35 3.92 2.04
CA GLY A 116 -5.66 2.90 1.03
C GLY A 116 -7.08 3.01 0.46
N VAL A 117 -8.00 3.61 1.22
CA VAL A 117 -9.39 3.88 0.78
C VAL A 117 -9.49 5.17 -0.04
N THR A 118 -8.46 6.05 0.02
CA THR A 118 -8.43 7.22 -0.87
C THR A 118 -8.28 6.72 -2.30
N PRO A 119 -9.20 7.05 -3.24
CA PRO A 119 -9.06 6.66 -4.63
C PRO A 119 -7.68 7.12 -5.12
N SER A 120 -6.96 6.23 -5.74
CA SER A 120 -5.72 6.58 -6.43
C SER A 120 -6.00 7.85 -7.25
N LYS A 121 -5.16 8.88 -7.09
CA LYS A 121 -5.17 10.03 -8.00
C LYS A 121 -4.54 9.64 -9.35
N ARG A 122 -4.70 8.39 -9.77
CA ARG A 122 -4.34 7.95 -11.11
C ARG A 122 -5.19 8.78 -12.06
N ASP A 123 -4.55 9.54 -12.91
CA ASP A 123 -5.24 10.32 -13.92
C ASP A 123 -5.54 9.40 -15.12
N PHE A 124 -6.60 8.60 -14.94
CA PHE A 124 -7.05 7.65 -15.95
C PHE A 124 -7.30 8.31 -17.31
N LEU A 125 -7.74 9.59 -17.32
CA LEU A 125 -7.98 10.30 -18.56
C LEU A 125 -6.66 10.68 -19.26
N ALA A 126 -5.68 11.19 -18.50
CA ALA A 126 -4.37 11.54 -19.04
C ALA A 126 -3.60 10.31 -19.53
N GLU A 127 -3.83 9.14 -18.90
CA GLU A 127 -3.27 7.87 -19.37
C GLU A 127 -4.02 7.36 -20.61
N ALA A 128 -5.35 7.43 -20.64
CA ALA A 128 -6.17 7.02 -21.79
C ALA A 128 -5.83 7.83 -23.07
N LEU A 129 -5.50 9.11 -22.93
CA LEU A 129 -5.11 9.97 -24.05
C LEU A 129 -3.81 9.51 -24.75
N LYS A 130 -2.99 8.70 -24.11
CA LYS A 130 -1.72 8.17 -24.63
C LYS A 130 -1.87 6.80 -25.29
N LEU A 131 -3.06 6.20 -25.23
CA LEU A 131 -3.32 4.86 -25.75
C LEU A 131 -3.80 4.93 -27.20
N ASP A 132 -3.20 4.09 -28.04
CA ASP A 132 -3.48 4.03 -29.46
C ASP A 132 -4.27 2.76 -29.87
N SER A 133 -4.68 1.94 -28.92
CA SER A 133 -5.44 0.70 -29.14
C SER A 133 -6.80 0.76 -28.48
N LEU A 134 -7.85 0.26 -29.13
CA LEU A 134 -9.19 0.12 -28.56
C LEU A 134 -9.22 -0.84 -27.36
N ASP A 135 -8.41 -1.91 -27.41
CA ASP A 135 -8.35 -2.87 -26.29
C ASP A 135 -7.69 -2.24 -25.05
N ASP A 136 -6.64 -1.44 -25.25
CA ASP A 136 -6.00 -0.72 -24.15
C ASP A 136 -6.95 0.32 -23.58
N LEU A 137 -7.74 1.03 -24.40
CA LEU A 137 -8.78 1.95 -23.94
C LEU A 137 -9.89 1.25 -23.19
N ARG A 138 -10.32 0.06 -23.63
CA ARG A 138 -11.27 -0.80 -22.89
C ARG A 138 -10.70 -1.24 -21.55
N GLY A 139 -9.44 -1.68 -21.53
CA GLY A 139 -8.70 -2.01 -20.29
C GLY A 139 -8.63 -0.83 -19.35
N MET A 140 -8.27 0.36 -19.84
CA MET A 140 -8.22 1.60 -19.07
C MET A 140 -9.59 1.99 -18.50
N TRP A 141 -10.67 1.81 -19.26
CA TRP A 141 -12.04 2.05 -18.75
C TRP A 141 -12.40 1.09 -17.61
N MET A 142 -12.05 -0.19 -17.73
CA MET A 142 -12.26 -1.18 -16.66
C MET A 142 -11.44 -0.85 -15.41
N ASP A 143 -10.18 -0.46 -15.57
CA ASP A 143 -9.31 0.01 -14.49
C ASP A 143 -9.88 1.26 -13.80
N ALA A 144 -10.32 2.24 -14.59
CA ALA A 144 -10.93 3.47 -14.07
C ALA A 144 -12.21 3.16 -13.27
N LYS A 145 -13.04 2.24 -13.75
CA LYS A 145 -14.25 1.77 -13.06
C LYS A 145 -13.91 1.03 -11.76
N ALA A 146 -12.94 0.13 -11.77
CA ALA A 146 -12.46 -0.57 -10.59
C ALA A 146 -11.82 0.41 -9.58
N GLY A 147 -11.10 1.43 -10.06
CA GLY A 147 -10.51 2.51 -9.28
C GLY A 147 -11.52 3.56 -8.79
N LYS A 148 -12.83 3.35 -9.05
CA LYS A 148 -13.92 4.29 -8.67
C LYS A 148 -13.70 5.71 -9.20
N ALA A 149 -13.22 5.85 -10.44
CA ALA A 149 -13.18 7.12 -11.14
C ALA A 149 -14.58 7.72 -11.28
N SER A 150 -14.66 9.04 -11.44
CA SER A 150 -15.95 9.72 -11.63
C SER A 150 -16.61 9.31 -12.95
N GLU A 151 -17.95 9.39 -13.00
CA GLU A 151 -18.71 9.10 -14.22
C GLU A 151 -18.25 9.94 -15.41
N ASP A 152 -17.87 11.21 -15.17
CA ASP A 152 -17.30 12.09 -16.21
C ASP A 152 -16.00 11.54 -16.81
N VAL A 153 -15.11 10.95 -16.00
CA VAL A 153 -13.86 10.34 -16.47
C VAL A 153 -14.17 9.10 -17.30
N LEU A 154 -15.07 8.23 -16.81
CA LEU A 154 -15.50 7.03 -17.54
C LEU A 154 -16.12 7.36 -18.89
N LYS A 155 -16.98 8.40 -18.92
CA LYS A 155 -17.61 8.89 -20.14
C LYS A 155 -16.59 9.43 -21.15
N LYS A 156 -15.62 10.22 -20.71
CA LYS A 156 -14.55 10.77 -21.57
C LYS A 156 -13.66 9.66 -22.15
N ILE A 157 -13.33 8.62 -21.38
CA ILE A 157 -12.58 7.46 -21.90
C ILE A 157 -13.39 6.73 -22.96
N GLN A 158 -14.71 6.59 -22.77
CA GLN A 158 -15.61 6.00 -23.75
C GLN A 158 -15.68 6.84 -25.03
N GLU A 159 -15.84 8.16 -24.89
CA GLU A 159 -15.85 9.11 -26.02
C GLU A 159 -14.55 9.07 -26.83
N LEU A 160 -13.39 8.90 -26.17
CA LEU A 160 -12.11 8.69 -26.83
C LEU A 160 -12.08 7.40 -27.66
N ALA A 161 -12.59 6.29 -27.10
CA ALA A 161 -12.66 5.02 -27.81
C ALA A 161 -13.59 5.09 -29.02
N ASP A 162 -14.77 5.71 -28.87
CA ASP A 162 -15.74 5.89 -29.93
C ASP A 162 -15.18 6.82 -31.05
N GLY A 163 -14.52 7.93 -30.70
CA GLY A 163 -13.90 8.85 -31.64
C GLY A 163 -12.78 8.20 -32.46
N LYS A 164 -11.92 7.40 -31.85
CA LYS A 164 -10.85 6.66 -32.55
C LYS A 164 -11.40 5.57 -33.47
N ARG A 165 -12.53 4.96 -33.14
CA ARG A 165 -13.24 4.00 -34.00
C ARG A 165 -13.86 4.69 -35.22
N ASP A 166 -14.52 5.84 -35.01
CA ASP A 166 -15.21 6.58 -36.09
C ASP A 166 -14.24 7.29 -37.04
N SER A 167 -13.04 7.68 -36.58
CA SER A 167 -11.99 8.26 -37.42
C SER A 167 -11.30 7.24 -38.32
N GLY A 168 -11.55 5.94 -38.15
CA GLY A 168 -10.93 4.86 -38.91
C GLY A 168 -9.44 4.65 -38.58
N GLU A 169 -8.93 5.29 -37.53
CA GLU A 169 -7.56 5.09 -37.04
C GLU A 169 -7.39 3.68 -36.45
N LEU A 170 -8.50 3.07 -36.01
CA LEU A 170 -8.53 1.74 -35.41
C LEU A 170 -9.77 0.97 -35.90
N SER A 171 -9.57 -0.19 -36.56
CA SER A 171 -10.64 -1.09 -37.00
C SER A 171 -10.60 -2.43 -36.25
N GLU A 172 -11.78 -2.97 -35.92
CA GLU A 172 -11.89 -4.34 -35.39
C GLU A 172 -11.69 -5.33 -36.57
N GLY A 173 -10.72 -6.28 -36.44
CA GLY A 173 -10.58 -7.38 -37.33
C GLY A 173 -11.74 -8.38 -37.17
N ALA A 174 -12.09 -9.10 -38.23
CA ALA A 174 -13.17 -10.11 -38.24
C ALA A 174 -12.94 -11.30 -37.28
N ASP A 175 -11.76 -11.41 -36.69
CA ASP A 175 -11.35 -12.40 -35.69
C ASP A 175 -11.29 -11.83 -34.26
N GLY A 176 -11.77 -10.58 -34.06
CA GLY A 176 -11.67 -9.87 -32.76
C GLY A 176 -10.29 -9.28 -32.51
N SER A 177 -9.33 -9.35 -33.41
CA SER A 177 -8.05 -8.69 -33.35
C SER A 177 -8.12 -7.27 -33.95
N ILE A 178 -7.47 -6.30 -33.36
CA ILE A 178 -7.45 -4.90 -33.81
C ILE A 178 -6.21 -4.67 -34.67
N ARG A 179 -6.39 -4.15 -35.87
CA ARG A 179 -5.31 -3.77 -36.79
C ARG A 179 -5.23 -2.26 -36.91
N THR A 180 -4.03 -1.69 -36.82
CA THR A 180 -3.77 -0.30 -37.14
C THR A 180 -3.68 -0.12 -38.67
N SER A 181 -4.14 1.02 -39.18
CA SER A 181 -4.19 1.32 -40.62
C SER A 181 -2.81 1.44 -41.31
N GLY A 182 -1.73 1.04 -40.64
CA GLY A 182 -0.36 1.02 -41.15
C GLY A 182 0.18 -0.35 -41.61
N ASP A 183 -0.57 -1.47 -41.48
CA ASP A 183 -0.06 -2.82 -41.70
C ASP A 183 -0.43 -3.42 -43.08
N GLU A 184 -0.97 -2.61 -44.00
CA GLU A 184 -1.17 -3.03 -45.37
C GLU A 184 -0.03 -2.53 -46.29
N THR A 185 1.16 -3.11 -46.10
CA THR A 185 2.15 -3.22 -47.21
C THR A 185 3.29 -4.15 -46.80
N LYS A 186 3.12 -5.44 -47.09
CA LYS A 186 4.12 -6.28 -47.81
C LYS A 186 3.55 -7.66 -48.09
#